data_e11878d6de9f7c31c64a11cc533e9169
#
_entry.id   e11878d6de9f7c31c64a11cc533e9169
#
_cell.length_a   1.000
_cell.length_b   1.000
_cell.length_c   1.000
_cell.angle_alpha   90.00
_cell.angle_beta   90.00
_cell.angle_gamma   90.00
#
_symmetry.space_group_name_H-M   'P 1'
#
loop_
_entity.id
_entity.type
_entity.pdbx_description
1 polymer ?
#
loop_
_entity_poly.entity_id
_entity_poly.type
_entity_poly.pdbx_seq_one_letter_code
_entity_poly.pdbx_strand_id
1 'polypeptide(L)'
;MKKKTSLSAKLIAAFMAAILGSVLICALLTHSKVESVLNSNMQLTSEQTLNSAMTSLQTYEKTISIPVDLLTRKDSIKQLLLEPENYDKYIDNVNDELVAACKVVNGSVRAYYALNDGRTITGWVQYEADGSKTAMNTVENKDLSGKEWYTACPVSYTHLRAHE
;
A
#
# COMPACT_ATOMS: atom_id res chain seq x y z
N MET A 1 -59.05 -29.72 48.01
CA MET A 1 -58.64 -31.08 47.53
C MET A 1 -57.25 -31.02 46.92
N LYS A 2 -56.22 -31.56 47.64
CA LYS A 2 -54.85 -31.69 47.05
C LYS A 2 -54.83 -32.89 46.10
N LYS A 3 -54.76 -32.63 44.79
CA LYS A 3 -54.55 -33.69 43.77
C LYS A 3 -53.21 -34.42 44.06
N LYS A 4 -53.29 -35.69 44.51
CA LYS A 4 -52.09 -36.54 44.64
C LYS A 4 -51.55 -36.83 43.25
N THR A 5 -50.45 -36.14 42.87
CA THR A 5 -49.72 -36.47 41.62
C THR A 5 -49.18 -37.89 41.70
N SER A 6 -49.38 -38.67 40.64
CA SER A 6 -48.93 -40.07 40.59
C SER A 6 -47.39 -40.13 40.65
N LEU A 7 -46.84 -41.17 41.21
CA LEU A 7 -45.39 -41.39 41.33
C LEU A 7 -44.70 -41.30 39.94
N SER A 8 -45.32 -41.82 38.93
CA SER A 8 -44.87 -41.79 37.53
C SER A 8 -44.75 -40.33 37.00
N ALA A 9 -45.74 -39.47 37.33
CA ALA A 9 -45.69 -38.06 36.90
C ALA A 9 -44.55 -37.29 37.54
N LYS A 10 -44.19 -37.59 38.80
CA LYS A 10 -43.04 -36.99 39.48
C LYS A 10 -41.74 -37.46 38.88
N LEU A 11 -41.64 -38.74 38.52
CA LEU A 11 -40.46 -39.32 37.92
C LEU A 11 -40.19 -38.75 36.49
N ILE A 12 -41.24 -38.64 35.71
CA ILE A 12 -41.17 -38.00 34.36
C ILE A 12 -40.73 -36.53 34.48
N ALA A 13 -41.33 -35.80 35.40
CA ALA A 13 -40.94 -34.39 35.64
C ALA A 13 -39.48 -34.23 36.06
N ALA A 14 -38.95 -35.12 36.91
CA ALA A 14 -37.54 -35.11 37.33
C ALA A 14 -36.61 -35.44 36.15
N PHE A 15 -36.95 -36.45 35.32
CA PHE A 15 -36.18 -36.76 34.10
C PHE A 15 -36.17 -35.59 33.10
N MET A 16 -37.34 -34.99 32.83
CA MET A 16 -37.44 -33.83 31.96
C MET A 16 -36.62 -32.65 32.46
N ALA A 17 -36.63 -32.38 33.77
CA ALA A 17 -35.83 -31.31 34.36
C ALA A 17 -34.32 -31.61 34.24
N ALA A 18 -33.90 -32.84 34.42
CA ALA A 18 -32.50 -33.26 34.26
C ALA A 18 -32.03 -33.10 32.79
N ILE A 19 -32.85 -33.54 31.83
CA ILE A 19 -32.54 -33.39 30.40
C ILE A 19 -32.46 -31.91 30.02
N LEU A 20 -33.44 -31.09 30.37
CA LEU A 20 -33.43 -29.67 30.10
C LEU A 20 -32.23 -28.96 30.74
N GLY A 21 -31.88 -29.33 31.99
CA GLY A 21 -30.71 -28.79 32.67
C GLY A 21 -29.40 -29.14 31.97
N SER A 22 -29.24 -30.40 31.54
CA SER A 22 -28.04 -30.80 30.81
C SER A 22 -27.91 -30.12 29.46
N VAL A 23 -28.99 -29.98 28.70
CA VAL A 23 -28.99 -29.23 27.42
C VAL A 23 -28.64 -27.75 27.61
N LEU A 24 -29.18 -27.14 28.66
CA LEU A 24 -28.89 -25.73 28.96
C LEU A 24 -27.40 -25.53 29.31
N ILE A 25 -26.85 -26.41 30.15
CA ILE A 25 -25.42 -26.36 30.50
C ILE A 25 -24.54 -26.57 29.27
N CYS A 26 -24.86 -27.55 28.42
CA CYS A 26 -24.12 -27.80 27.19
C CYS A 26 -24.20 -26.58 26.24
N ALA A 27 -25.37 -25.95 26.09
CA ALA A 27 -25.55 -24.77 25.26
C ALA A 27 -24.70 -23.60 25.77
N LEU A 28 -24.69 -23.33 27.08
CA LEU A 28 -23.89 -22.23 27.66
C LEU A 28 -22.38 -22.49 27.50
N LEU A 29 -21.92 -23.73 27.73
CA LEU A 29 -20.50 -24.08 27.55
C LEU A 29 -20.08 -23.97 26.08
N THR A 30 -20.93 -24.42 25.15
CA THR A 30 -20.67 -24.34 23.73
C THR A 30 -20.61 -22.87 23.27
N HIS A 31 -21.57 -22.03 23.70
CA HIS A 31 -21.59 -20.62 23.37
C HIS A 31 -20.31 -19.91 23.83
N SER A 32 -19.90 -20.11 25.08
CA SER A 32 -18.68 -19.49 25.62
C SER A 32 -17.42 -19.96 24.87
N LYS A 33 -17.33 -21.24 24.50
CA LYS A 33 -16.20 -21.78 23.75
C LYS A 33 -16.16 -21.22 22.31
N VAL A 34 -17.31 -21.17 21.64
CA VAL A 34 -17.41 -20.63 20.27
C VAL A 34 -17.04 -19.16 20.25
N GLU A 35 -17.54 -18.37 21.19
CA GLU A 35 -17.21 -16.95 21.29
C GLU A 35 -15.70 -16.72 21.52
N SER A 36 -15.09 -17.47 22.43
CA SER A 36 -13.65 -17.39 22.69
C SER A 36 -12.82 -17.75 21.45
N VAL A 37 -13.17 -18.85 20.76
CA VAL A 37 -12.46 -19.30 19.56
C VAL A 37 -12.66 -18.30 18.41
N LEU A 38 -13.88 -17.78 18.25
CA LEU A 38 -14.17 -16.80 17.21
C LEU A 38 -13.37 -15.50 17.40
N ASN A 39 -13.37 -14.96 18.61
CA ASN A 39 -12.61 -13.76 18.94
C ASN A 39 -11.10 -13.96 18.74
N SER A 40 -10.55 -15.10 19.19
CA SER A 40 -9.13 -15.41 18.98
C SER A 40 -8.78 -15.54 17.50
N ASN A 41 -9.62 -16.23 16.71
CA ASN A 41 -9.39 -16.36 15.27
C ASN A 41 -9.54 -15.03 14.52
N MET A 42 -10.51 -14.20 14.90
CA MET A 42 -10.67 -12.87 14.31
C MET A 42 -9.46 -11.99 14.61
N GLN A 43 -8.95 -12.01 15.83
CA GLN A 43 -7.75 -11.26 16.20
C GLN A 43 -6.54 -11.72 15.40
N LEU A 44 -6.28 -13.02 15.35
CA LEU A 44 -5.18 -13.61 14.60
C LEU A 44 -5.26 -13.28 13.10
N THR A 45 -6.45 -13.43 12.51
CA THR A 45 -6.67 -13.10 11.09
C THR A 45 -6.47 -11.61 10.81
N SER A 46 -6.93 -10.76 11.72
CA SER A 46 -6.74 -9.31 11.61
C SER A 46 -5.25 -8.93 11.67
N GLU A 47 -4.51 -9.47 12.61
CA GLU A 47 -3.06 -9.26 12.75
C GLU A 47 -2.30 -9.75 11.50
N GLN A 48 -2.64 -10.94 10.99
CA GLN A 48 -2.02 -11.46 9.77
C GLN A 48 -2.32 -10.60 8.55
N THR A 49 -3.56 -10.14 8.42
CA THR A 49 -3.97 -9.24 7.32
C THR A 49 -3.24 -7.91 7.41
N LEU A 50 -3.14 -7.33 8.61
CA LEU A 50 -2.45 -6.07 8.84
C LEU A 50 -0.94 -6.18 8.52
N ASN A 51 -0.30 -7.24 8.98
CA ASN A 51 1.11 -7.50 8.70
C ASN A 51 1.37 -7.74 7.20
N SER A 52 0.47 -8.44 6.51
CA SER A 52 0.56 -8.64 5.06
C SER A 52 0.40 -7.33 4.30
N ALA A 53 -0.55 -6.49 4.70
CA ALA A 53 -0.74 -5.16 4.12
C ALA A 53 0.48 -4.26 4.35
N MET A 54 1.04 -4.26 5.56
CA MET A 54 2.24 -3.50 5.90
C MET A 54 3.46 -3.94 5.08
N THR A 55 3.67 -5.25 4.95
CA THR A 55 4.74 -5.81 4.11
C THR A 55 4.57 -5.43 2.65
N SER A 56 3.34 -5.45 2.14
CA SER A 56 3.01 -5.05 0.78
C SER A 56 3.31 -3.56 0.54
N LEU A 57 2.94 -2.69 1.48
CA LEU A 57 3.24 -1.26 1.44
C LEU A 57 4.76 -0.99 1.46
N GLN A 58 5.50 -1.64 2.35
CA GLN A 58 6.95 -1.51 2.43
C GLN A 58 7.65 -1.98 1.14
N THR A 59 7.14 -3.06 0.54
CA THR A 59 7.65 -3.57 -0.74
C THR A 59 7.37 -2.59 -1.86
N TYR A 60 6.17 -2.02 -1.88
CA TYR A 60 5.78 -1.00 -2.87
C TYR A 60 6.64 0.26 -2.73
N GLU A 61 6.84 0.76 -1.51
CA GLU A 61 7.73 1.90 -1.24
C GLU A 61 9.14 1.66 -1.78
N LYS A 62 9.74 0.49 -1.48
CA LYS A 62 11.06 0.13 -1.99
C LYS A 62 11.10 0.02 -3.51
N THR A 63 10.04 -0.50 -4.11
CA THR A 63 9.94 -0.63 -5.57
C THR A 63 9.94 0.73 -6.27
N ILE A 64 9.44 1.78 -5.63
CA ILE A 64 9.45 3.15 -6.14
C ILE A 64 10.75 3.88 -5.79
N SER A 65 11.22 3.75 -4.54
CA SER A 65 12.38 4.52 -4.06
C SER A 65 13.69 4.11 -4.74
N ILE A 66 13.88 2.83 -5.04
CA ILE A 66 15.10 2.36 -5.70
C ILE A 66 15.32 2.98 -7.08
N PRO A 67 14.35 2.96 -8.02
CA PRO A 67 14.50 3.64 -9.31
C PRO A 67 14.75 5.15 -9.17
N VAL A 68 14.12 5.82 -8.22
CA VAL A 68 14.33 7.26 -7.97
C VAL A 68 15.77 7.51 -7.49
N ASP A 69 16.28 6.73 -6.55
CA ASP A 69 17.66 6.85 -6.07
C ASP A 69 18.67 6.57 -7.21
N LEU A 70 18.39 5.59 -8.06
CA LEU A 70 19.22 5.32 -9.23
C LEU A 70 19.21 6.48 -10.24
N LEU A 71 18.06 7.13 -10.46
CA LEU A 71 17.96 8.30 -11.33
C LEU A 71 18.86 9.45 -10.84
N THR A 72 18.89 9.72 -9.55
CA THR A 72 19.73 10.80 -8.99
C THR A 72 21.22 10.59 -9.20
N ARG A 73 21.64 9.34 -9.45
CA ARG A 73 23.03 8.96 -9.70
C ARG A 73 23.42 9.00 -11.17
N LYS A 74 22.46 9.16 -12.09
CA LYS A 74 22.72 9.19 -13.53
C LYS A 74 23.42 10.46 -13.96
N ASP A 75 24.45 10.29 -14.78
CA ASP A 75 25.27 11.44 -15.22
C ASP A 75 24.48 12.41 -16.10
N SER A 76 23.53 11.93 -16.93
CA SER A 76 22.65 12.79 -17.73
C SER A 76 21.80 13.72 -16.86
N ILE A 77 21.27 13.21 -15.74
CA ILE A 77 20.48 13.96 -14.77
C ILE A 77 21.35 14.98 -14.02
N LYS A 78 22.55 14.56 -13.58
CA LYS A 78 23.49 15.45 -12.91
C LYS A 78 23.98 16.56 -13.84
N GLN A 79 24.30 16.21 -15.08
CA GLN A 79 24.76 17.21 -16.06
C GLN A 79 23.67 18.22 -16.41
N LEU A 80 22.42 17.79 -16.57
CA LEU A 80 21.31 18.71 -16.76
C LEU A 80 21.08 19.63 -15.56
N LEU A 81 21.37 19.15 -14.33
CA LEU A 81 21.27 19.94 -13.13
C LEU A 81 22.39 21.00 -13.03
N LEU A 82 23.61 20.64 -13.44
CA LEU A 82 24.77 21.51 -13.38
C LEU A 82 24.85 22.52 -14.55
N GLU A 83 24.35 22.11 -15.71
CA GLU A 83 24.39 22.85 -16.97
C GLU A 83 23.01 22.97 -17.60
N PRO A 84 22.03 23.65 -16.97
CA PRO A 84 20.66 23.73 -17.45
C PRO A 84 20.53 24.47 -18.80
N GLU A 85 21.51 25.27 -19.18
CA GLU A 85 21.61 25.93 -20.48
C GLU A 85 21.87 24.93 -21.62
N ASN A 86 22.47 23.78 -21.33
CA ASN A 86 22.74 22.72 -22.29
C ASN A 86 21.58 21.70 -22.36
N TYR A 87 20.36 22.14 -22.05
CA TYR A 87 19.16 21.31 -21.98
C TYR A 87 18.98 20.41 -23.22
N ASP A 88 19.06 20.97 -24.43
CA ASP A 88 18.84 20.23 -25.67
C ASP A 88 19.83 19.08 -25.88
N LYS A 89 21.00 19.18 -25.28
CA LYS A 89 22.04 18.14 -25.35
C LYS A 89 21.73 16.92 -24.50
N TYR A 90 21.04 17.12 -23.36
CA TYR A 90 20.84 16.07 -22.34
C TYR A 90 19.41 15.53 -22.31
N ILE A 91 18.44 16.22 -22.94
CA ILE A 91 17.01 15.92 -22.81
C ILE A 91 16.65 14.49 -23.23
N ASP A 92 17.19 14.02 -24.33
CA ASP A 92 16.88 12.67 -24.84
C ASP A 92 17.36 11.61 -23.87
N ASN A 93 18.57 11.75 -23.34
CA ASN A 93 19.12 10.82 -22.35
C ASN A 93 18.32 10.84 -21.05
N VAL A 94 17.90 12.03 -20.58
CA VAL A 94 17.07 12.18 -19.37
C VAL A 94 15.70 11.53 -19.58
N ASN A 95 15.09 11.73 -20.76
CA ASN A 95 13.83 11.07 -21.12
C ASN A 95 13.95 9.55 -21.07
N ASP A 96 14.98 9.00 -21.67
CA ASP A 96 15.23 7.55 -21.70
C ASP A 96 15.44 6.99 -20.29
N GLU A 97 16.15 7.69 -19.42
CA GLU A 97 16.36 7.28 -18.02
C GLU A 97 15.06 7.34 -17.20
N LEU A 98 14.23 8.37 -17.39
CA LEU A 98 12.93 8.47 -16.73
C LEU A 98 12.00 7.33 -17.15
N VAL A 99 11.95 7.05 -18.47
CA VAL A 99 11.16 5.92 -19.00
C VAL A 99 11.71 4.58 -18.48
N ALA A 100 13.03 4.40 -18.44
CA ALA A 100 13.65 3.20 -17.91
C ALA A 100 13.28 2.96 -16.43
N ALA A 101 13.28 4.02 -15.62
CA ALA A 101 12.84 3.95 -14.24
C ALA A 101 11.37 3.55 -14.11
N CYS A 102 10.50 4.08 -14.98
CA CYS A 102 9.09 3.69 -14.99
C CYS A 102 8.84 2.23 -15.41
N LYS A 103 9.70 1.68 -16.30
CA LYS A 103 9.60 0.28 -16.74
C LYS A 103 9.87 -0.73 -15.63
N VAL A 104 10.68 -0.38 -14.65
CA VAL A 104 11.03 -1.24 -13.51
C VAL A 104 9.86 -1.37 -12.53
N VAL A 105 9.05 -0.33 -12.41
CA VAL A 105 7.90 -0.32 -11.50
C VAL A 105 6.71 -0.99 -12.15
N ASN A 106 6.10 -1.94 -11.44
CA ASN A 106 4.84 -2.55 -11.90
C ASN A 106 3.68 -1.58 -11.63
N GLY A 107 2.92 -1.29 -12.68
CA GLY A 107 1.80 -0.36 -12.64
C GLY A 107 2.05 0.91 -13.44
N SER A 108 1.02 1.73 -13.56
CA SER A 108 1.11 3.01 -14.28
C SER A 108 1.76 4.06 -13.39
N VAL A 109 3.06 4.24 -13.53
CA VAL A 109 3.81 5.29 -12.85
C VAL A 109 4.34 6.31 -13.84
N ARG A 110 4.49 7.53 -13.36
CA ARG A 110 5.11 8.64 -14.09
C ARG A 110 6.29 9.15 -13.30
N ALA A 111 7.41 9.35 -13.96
CA ALA A 111 8.58 10.01 -13.41
C ALA A 111 8.65 11.44 -13.95
N TYR A 112 8.89 12.39 -13.06
CA TYR A 112 8.99 13.81 -13.39
C TYR A 112 10.39 14.30 -13.03
N TYR A 113 10.95 15.09 -13.94
CA TYR A 113 12.11 15.91 -13.67
C TYR A 113 11.74 17.36 -13.91
N ALA A 114 11.69 18.16 -12.85
CA ALA A 114 11.32 19.56 -12.92
C ALA A 114 12.56 20.44 -12.79
N LEU A 115 12.73 21.36 -13.74
CA LEU A 115 13.78 22.37 -13.75
C LEU A 115 13.32 23.64 -13.04
N ASN A 116 14.27 24.40 -12.50
CA ASN A 116 13.97 25.66 -11.80
C ASN A 116 13.37 26.75 -12.69
N ASP A 117 13.48 26.60 -14.00
CA ASP A 117 12.91 27.52 -14.99
C ASP A 117 11.45 27.20 -15.38
N GLY A 118 10.84 26.20 -14.73
CA GLY A 118 9.46 25.79 -14.98
C GLY A 118 9.29 24.69 -16.04
N ARG A 119 10.38 24.26 -16.69
CA ARG A 119 10.32 23.12 -17.61
C ARG A 119 10.19 21.81 -16.83
N THR A 120 9.37 20.92 -17.33
CA THR A 120 9.15 19.61 -16.73
C THR A 120 9.30 18.54 -17.79
N ILE A 121 10.16 17.58 -17.53
CA ILE A 121 10.34 16.38 -18.33
C ILE A 121 9.55 15.27 -17.65
N THR A 122 8.72 14.57 -18.40
CA THR A 122 7.89 13.49 -17.88
C THR A 122 8.13 12.24 -18.70
N GLY A 123 8.51 11.16 -18.02
CA GLY A 123 8.56 9.82 -18.61
C GLY A 123 7.50 8.93 -17.97
N TRP A 124 6.80 8.13 -18.78
CA TRP A 124 5.86 7.13 -18.29
C TRP A 124 5.76 5.92 -19.20
N VAL A 125 5.17 4.87 -18.70
CA VAL A 125 4.86 3.67 -19.46
C VAL A 125 3.36 3.48 -19.49
N GLN A 126 2.79 3.38 -20.67
CA GLN A 126 1.39 3.04 -20.89
C GLN A 126 1.29 1.53 -21.11
N TYR A 127 0.32 0.91 -20.45
CA TYR A 127 -0.04 -0.48 -20.68
C TYR A 127 -1.20 -0.52 -21.66
N GLU A 128 -0.99 -1.23 -22.76
CA GLU A 128 -2.01 -1.45 -23.77
C GLU A 128 -2.94 -2.60 -23.37
N ALA A 129 -4.11 -2.69 -24.02
CA ALA A 129 -5.11 -3.72 -23.71
C ALA A 129 -4.60 -5.16 -23.95
N ASP A 130 -3.60 -5.33 -24.81
CA ASP A 130 -2.94 -6.63 -25.10
C ASP A 130 -1.81 -6.97 -24.10
N GLY A 131 -1.59 -6.11 -23.09
CA GLY A 131 -0.52 -6.26 -22.09
C GLY A 131 0.86 -5.77 -22.55
N SER A 132 0.98 -5.24 -23.76
CA SER A 132 2.21 -4.58 -24.22
C SER A 132 2.44 -3.27 -23.48
N LYS A 133 3.71 -2.81 -23.46
CA LYS A 133 4.12 -1.57 -22.79
C LYS A 133 4.65 -0.59 -23.81
N THR A 134 4.01 0.54 -23.93
CA THR A 134 4.48 1.64 -24.76
C THR A 134 5.16 2.70 -23.89
N ALA A 135 6.40 3.01 -24.20
CA ALA A 135 7.15 4.07 -23.56
C ALA A 135 6.71 5.43 -24.12
N MET A 136 6.43 6.37 -23.25
CA MET A 136 6.02 7.72 -23.61
C MET A 136 6.82 8.73 -22.83
N ASN A 137 7.16 9.84 -23.47
CA ASN A 137 7.77 10.99 -22.85
C ASN A 137 7.12 12.27 -23.33
N THR A 138 7.15 13.29 -22.50
CA THR A 138 6.76 14.66 -22.89
C THR A 138 7.66 15.65 -22.17
N VAL A 139 7.86 16.78 -22.86
CA VAL A 139 8.45 17.96 -22.27
C VAL A 139 7.35 19.03 -22.25
N GLU A 140 7.04 19.50 -21.07
CA GLU A 140 6.03 20.52 -20.87
C GLU A 140 6.63 21.72 -20.15
N ASN A 141 6.19 22.90 -20.53
CA ASN A 141 6.45 24.10 -19.76
C ASN A 141 5.33 24.26 -18.74
N LYS A 142 5.50 23.63 -17.58
CA LYS A 142 4.47 23.56 -16.55
C LYS A 142 5.05 24.08 -15.23
N ASP A 143 4.47 25.19 -14.79
CA ASP A 143 4.81 25.71 -13.46
C ASP A 143 4.30 24.75 -12.38
N LEU A 144 5.23 24.04 -11.73
CA LEU A 144 4.97 23.13 -10.63
C LEU A 144 5.28 23.76 -9.28
N SER A 145 5.69 25.01 -9.23
CA SER A 145 6.11 25.71 -8.00
C SER A 145 5.04 25.73 -6.90
N GLY A 146 3.75 25.66 -7.26
CA GLY A 146 2.63 25.57 -6.33
C GLY A 146 2.29 24.17 -5.84
N LYS A 147 3.04 23.12 -6.22
CA LYS A 147 2.78 21.76 -5.77
C LYS A 147 3.56 21.45 -4.48
N GLU A 148 2.87 20.87 -3.48
CA GLU A 148 3.48 20.53 -2.19
C GLU A 148 4.74 19.67 -2.31
N TRP A 149 4.71 18.66 -3.18
CA TRP A 149 5.88 17.81 -3.43
C TRP A 149 7.06 18.58 -4.05
N TYR A 150 6.78 19.58 -4.88
CA TYR A 150 7.82 20.39 -5.50
C TYR A 150 8.44 21.36 -4.49
N THR A 151 7.63 22.00 -3.67
CA THR A 151 8.10 22.91 -2.62
C THR A 151 8.87 22.19 -1.50
N ALA A 152 8.59 20.90 -1.27
CA ALA A 152 9.33 20.08 -0.33
C ALA A 152 10.73 19.66 -0.83
N CYS A 153 10.94 19.57 -2.15
CA CYS A 153 12.21 19.17 -2.76
C CYS A 153 13.40 20.13 -2.49
N PRO A 154 13.25 21.47 -2.56
CA PRO A 154 14.37 22.41 -2.36
C PRO A 154 15.04 22.29 -0.99
N VAL A 155 14.30 21.88 0.04
CA VAL A 155 14.83 21.71 1.41
C VAL A 155 15.84 20.58 1.47
N SER A 156 15.60 19.50 0.73
CA SER A 156 16.55 18.37 0.63
C SER A 156 17.82 18.74 -0.17
N TYR A 157 17.68 19.60 -1.16
CA TYR A 157 18.80 20.02 -2.02
C TYR A 157 19.77 20.98 -1.30
N THR A 158 19.26 21.87 -0.48
CA THR A 158 20.12 22.75 0.35
C THR A 158 20.93 21.99 1.39
N HIS A 159 20.41 20.87 1.89
CA HIS A 159 21.15 20.01 2.79
C HIS A 159 22.27 19.22 2.12
N LEU A 160 22.10 18.78 0.87
CA LEU A 160 23.15 18.11 0.10
C LEU A 160 24.29 19.06 -0.28
N ARG A 161 24.00 20.34 -0.46
CA ARG A 161 25.02 21.36 -0.77
C ARG A 161 25.81 21.85 0.45
N ALA A 162 25.30 21.64 1.64
CA ALA A 162 25.99 22.02 2.88
C ALA A 162 27.04 20.99 3.36
N HIS A 163 27.15 19.86 2.66
CA HIS A 163 28.11 18.78 2.97
C HIS A 163 29.23 18.62 1.92
N GLU A 164 29.33 19.53 0.94
CA GLU A 164 30.52 19.70 0.10
C GLU A 164 31.34 20.90 0.61
#